data_2fa2f004b90009149cbf2e8a84c812bb
#
_entry.id   2fa2f004b90009149cbf2e8a84c812bb
#
_cell.length_a   1.000
_cell.length_b   1.000
_cell.length_c   1.000
_cell.angle_alpha   90.00
_cell.angle_beta   90.00
_cell.angle_gamma   90.00
#
_symmetry.space_group_name_H-M   'P 1'
#
loop_
_entity.id
_entity.type
_entity.pdbx_description
1 polymer ?
#
loop_
_entity_poly.entity_id
_entity_poly.type
_entity_poly.pdbx_seq_one_letter_code
_entity_poly.pdbx_strand_id
1 'polypeptide(L)'
;MQINKFLLFFLSILILTSCSKNVVEDSVLKEKSLDLQVLEAYQEGKEYLENGDPLFAAKKFNEAEILFPQSEWAPKSALMAAYSYYSYDYLKDAIAELDRFLKIYPKYKNLDYVYYLLGISFYEQIVDEKKDLQSIIKAKQYFEKV
;
A
#
# COMPACT_ATOMS: atom_id res chain seq x y z
N MET A 1 6.45 59.86 -46.24
CA MET A 1 5.85 59.42 -44.94
C MET A 1 4.99 58.12 -45.06
N GLN A 2 5.19 57.32 -46.11
CA GLN A 2 4.47 56.02 -46.27
C GLN A 2 5.33 54.80 -45.89
N ILE A 3 6.66 54.93 -45.84
CA ILE A 3 7.58 53.85 -45.54
C ILE A 3 7.42 53.36 -44.08
N ASN A 4 7.13 54.23 -43.14
CA ASN A 4 6.98 53.85 -41.72
C ASN A 4 5.75 52.97 -41.43
N LYS A 5 4.68 53.07 -42.21
CA LYS A 5 3.50 52.21 -42.04
C LYS A 5 3.75 50.80 -42.54
N PHE A 6 4.50 50.65 -43.62
CA PHE A 6 4.86 49.32 -44.14
C PHE A 6 5.88 48.62 -43.22
N LEU A 7 6.81 49.37 -42.65
CA LEU A 7 7.78 48.84 -41.70
C LEU A 7 7.11 48.35 -40.41
N LEU A 8 6.14 49.12 -39.90
CA LEU A 8 5.35 48.74 -38.73
C LEU A 8 4.45 47.51 -38.98
N PHE A 9 3.91 47.38 -40.18
CA PHE A 9 3.12 46.25 -40.57
C PHE A 9 4.00 44.97 -40.70
N PHE A 10 5.21 45.08 -41.26
CA PHE A 10 6.15 43.99 -41.37
C PHE A 10 6.70 43.57 -40.00
N LEU A 11 6.93 44.52 -39.09
CA LEU A 11 7.37 44.28 -37.74
C LEU A 11 6.27 43.57 -36.90
N SER A 12 4.99 43.89 -37.15
CA SER A 12 3.85 43.24 -36.54
C SER A 12 3.70 41.78 -36.96
N ILE A 13 4.03 41.44 -38.20
CA ILE A 13 3.97 40.05 -38.72
C ILE A 13 5.10 39.19 -38.12
N LEU A 14 6.25 39.78 -37.84
CA LEU A 14 7.40 39.08 -37.25
C LEU A 14 7.16 38.64 -35.80
N ILE A 15 6.28 39.33 -35.08
CA ILE A 15 5.94 38.97 -33.68
C ILE A 15 4.99 37.78 -33.62
N LEU A 16 4.22 37.51 -34.68
CA LEU A 16 3.25 36.42 -34.71
C LEU A 16 3.86 35.02 -35.03
N THR A 17 5.11 34.95 -35.43
CA THR A 17 5.80 33.70 -35.73
C THR A 17 6.62 33.12 -34.57
N SER A 18 6.61 33.80 -33.41
CA SER A 18 7.31 33.32 -32.21
C SER A 18 6.42 32.34 -31.38
N CYS A 19 5.61 31.52 -32.03
CA CYS A 19 5.20 30.22 -31.43
C CYS A 19 6.34 29.22 -31.66
N SER A 20 7.42 29.36 -30.92
CA SER A 20 8.33 28.27 -30.67
C SER A 20 7.50 27.15 -30.08
N LYS A 21 7.23 26.12 -30.86
CA LYS A 21 6.99 24.80 -30.31
C LYS A 21 8.23 24.46 -29.50
N ASN A 22 8.16 24.70 -28.20
CA ASN A 22 8.95 23.93 -27.26
C ASN A 22 8.53 22.51 -27.52
N VAL A 23 9.32 21.81 -28.32
CA VAL A 23 9.43 20.35 -28.20
C VAL A 23 9.90 20.20 -26.75
N VAL A 24 8.95 20.01 -25.85
CA VAL A 24 9.20 19.35 -24.59
C VAL A 24 9.81 18.03 -25.10
N GLU A 25 11.13 17.93 -25.09
CA GLU A 25 11.77 16.63 -25.00
C GLU A 25 11.01 15.99 -23.85
N ASP A 26 10.10 15.11 -24.24
CA ASP A 26 9.44 14.17 -23.37
C ASP A 26 10.61 13.41 -22.75
N SER A 27 11.11 13.97 -21.63
CA SER A 27 11.90 13.20 -20.70
C SER A 27 10.92 12.16 -20.20
N VAL A 28 10.84 11.08 -20.99
CA VAL A 28 10.08 9.89 -20.71
C VAL A 28 10.73 9.24 -19.49
N LEU A 29 10.60 9.89 -18.35
CA LEU A 29 10.36 9.21 -17.11
C LEU A 29 8.98 8.59 -17.30
N LYS A 30 8.98 7.42 -17.95
CA LYS A 30 7.80 6.60 -18.11
C LYS A 30 7.35 6.32 -16.69
N GLU A 31 6.39 7.11 -16.21
CA GLU A 31 5.84 6.94 -14.86
C GLU A 31 5.42 5.49 -14.78
N LYS A 32 6.05 4.72 -13.89
CA LYS A 32 5.72 3.30 -13.72
C LYS A 32 4.22 3.20 -13.49
N SER A 33 3.56 2.29 -14.19
CA SER A 33 2.14 2.06 -13.94
C SER A 33 1.94 1.74 -12.46
N LEU A 34 0.80 2.16 -11.89
CA LEU A 34 0.47 1.87 -10.49
C LEU A 34 0.58 0.39 -10.16
N ASP A 35 0.15 -0.48 -11.07
CA ASP A 35 0.26 -1.94 -10.90
C ASP A 35 1.71 -2.39 -10.71
N LEU A 36 2.64 -1.81 -11.46
CA LEU A 36 4.05 -2.15 -11.34
C LEU A 36 4.63 -1.65 -10.01
N GLN A 37 4.26 -0.44 -9.57
CA GLN A 37 4.70 0.11 -8.29
C GLN A 37 4.19 -0.74 -7.12
N VAL A 38 2.92 -1.17 -7.16
CA VAL A 38 2.34 -2.07 -6.16
C VAL A 38 3.09 -3.40 -6.12
N LEU A 39 3.36 -3.98 -7.28
CA LEU A 39 4.08 -5.26 -7.37
C LEU A 39 5.49 -5.14 -6.80
N GLU A 40 6.20 -4.06 -7.10
CA GLU A 40 7.54 -3.81 -6.54
C GLU A 40 7.51 -3.66 -5.02
N ALA A 41 6.63 -2.81 -4.49
CA ALA A 41 6.49 -2.66 -3.05
C ALA A 41 6.12 -3.99 -2.36
N TYR A 42 5.26 -4.79 -2.99
CA TYR A 42 4.92 -6.12 -2.48
C TYR A 42 6.12 -7.09 -2.49
N GLN A 43 6.93 -7.09 -3.56
CA GLN A 43 8.14 -7.92 -3.64
C GLN A 43 9.21 -7.48 -2.64
N GLU A 44 9.44 -6.18 -2.49
CA GLU A 44 10.32 -5.64 -1.44
C GLU A 44 9.87 -6.09 -0.05
N GLY A 45 8.55 -6.05 0.22
CA GLY A 45 7.99 -6.55 1.47
C GLY A 45 8.32 -8.02 1.73
N LYS A 46 8.24 -8.86 0.69
CA LYS A 46 8.63 -10.27 0.78
C LYS A 46 10.12 -10.45 1.08
N GLU A 47 10.97 -9.70 0.38
CA GLU A 47 12.42 -9.76 0.59
C GLU A 47 12.81 -9.36 2.02
N TYR A 48 12.20 -8.29 2.57
CA TYR A 48 12.41 -7.91 3.96
C TYR A 48 11.95 -8.99 4.94
N LEU A 49 10.81 -9.62 4.68
CA LEU A 49 10.30 -10.70 5.53
C LEU A 49 11.23 -11.93 5.52
N GLU A 50 11.70 -12.34 4.35
CA GLU A 50 12.64 -13.45 4.17
C GLU A 50 14.01 -13.17 4.83
N ASN A 51 14.42 -11.90 4.86
CA ASN A 51 15.65 -11.44 5.52
C ASN A 51 15.51 -11.24 7.04
N GLY A 52 14.34 -11.50 7.61
CA GLY A 52 14.11 -11.39 9.04
C GLY A 52 13.81 -9.98 9.54
N ASP A 53 13.35 -9.09 8.67
CA ASP A 53 12.97 -7.72 9.02
C ASP A 53 11.45 -7.47 8.87
N PRO A 54 10.65 -7.94 9.85
CA PRO A 54 9.20 -7.89 9.77
C PRO A 54 8.64 -6.46 9.78
N LEU A 55 9.33 -5.51 10.41
CA LEU A 55 8.85 -4.13 10.51
C LEU A 55 8.94 -3.42 9.16
N PHE A 56 10.06 -3.58 8.45
CA PHE A 56 10.19 -3.04 7.10
C PHE A 56 9.34 -3.82 6.10
N ALA A 57 9.19 -5.14 6.28
CA ALA A 57 8.27 -5.95 5.48
C ALA A 57 6.83 -5.41 5.59
N ALA A 58 6.31 -5.25 6.81
CA ALA A 58 4.98 -4.71 7.05
C ALA A 58 4.81 -3.31 6.46
N LYS A 59 5.84 -2.44 6.59
CA LYS A 59 5.83 -1.10 5.98
C LYS A 59 5.68 -1.18 4.46
N LYS A 60 6.43 -2.06 3.78
CA LYS A 60 6.39 -2.22 2.32
C LYS A 60 5.07 -2.82 1.84
N PHE A 61 4.51 -3.77 2.57
CA PHE A 61 3.19 -4.29 2.29
C PHE A 61 2.10 -3.21 2.47
N ASN A 62 2.16 -2.39 3.51
CA ASN A 62 1.25 -1.26 3.68
C ASN A 62 1.42 -0.19 2.60
N GLU A 63 2.64 0.05 2.11
CA GLU A 63 2.90 0.90 0.95
C GLU A 63 2.17 0.36 -0.29
N ALA A 64 2.30 -0.95 -0.56
CA ALA A 64 1.61 -1.59 -1.69
C ALA A 64 0.08 -1.49 -1.59
N GLU A 65 -0.50 -1.60 -0.39
CA GLU A 65 -1.94 -1.39 -0.16
C GLU A 65 -2.38 0.03 -0.51
N ILE A 66 -1.59 1.04 -0.08
CA ILE A 66 -1.93 2.46 -0.23
C ILE A 66 -1.75 2.94 -1.67
N LEU A 67 -0.77 2.41 -2.41
CA LEU A 67 -0.50 2.81 -3.78
C LEU A 67 -1.69 2.58 -4.71
N PHE A 68 -2.42 1.48 -4.54
CA PHE A 68 -3.60 1.18 -5.35
C PHE A 68 -4.67 0.45 -4.53
N PRO A 69 -5.43 1.17 -3.69
CA PRO A 69 -6.37 0.58 -2.71
C PRO A 69 -7.51 -0.23 -3.35
N GLN A 70 -7.81 0.00 -4.62
CA GLN A 70 -8.89 -0.69 -5.36
C GLN A 70 -8.39 -1.92 -6.12
N SER A 71 -7.09 -2.22 -6.07
CA SER A 71 -6.52 -3.38 -6.74
C SER A 71 -6.80 -4.67 -5.94
N GLU A 72 -6.69 -5.80 -6.63
CA GLU A 72 -6.71 -7.10 -5.95
C GLU A 72 -5.52 -7.31 -5.02
N TRP A 73 -4.46 -6.51 -5.17
CA TRP A 73 -3.27 -6.55 -4.34
C TRP A 73 -3.45 -5.90 -2.97
N ALA A 74 -4.33 -4.88 -2.88
CA ALA A 74 -4.50 -4.15 -1.65
C ALA A 74 -4.87 -5.05 -0.45
N PRO A 75 -5.92 -5.88 -0.48
CA PRO A 75 -6.22 -6.78 0.63
C PRO A 75 -5.14 -7.86 0.83
N LYS A 76 -4.46 -8.32 -0.22
CA LYS A 76 -3.35 -9.28 -0.08
C LYS A 76 -2.18 -8.64 0.67
N SER A 77 -1.84 -7.40 0.33
CA SER A 77 -0.76 -6.65 0.95
C SER A 77 -1.06 -6.35 2.43
N ALA A 78 -2.26 -5.86 2.74
CA ALA A 78 -2.69 -5.64 4.12
C ALA A 78 -2.60 -6.91 4.97
N LEU A 79 -3.01 -8.06 4.43
CA LEU A 79 -2.90 -9.34 5.13
C LEU A 79 -1.44 -9.78 5.32
N MET A 80 -0.57 -9.53 4.34
CA MET A 80 0.86 -9.80 4.45
C MET A 80 1.56 -8.89 5.46
N ALA A 81 1.11 -7.62 5.61
CA ALA A 81 1.60 -6.76 6.67
C ALA A 81 1.28 -7.33 8.06
N ALA A 82 0.04 -7.75 8.28
CA ALA A 82 -0.36 -8.41 9.53
C ALA A 82 0.42 -9.72 9.79
N TYR A 83 0.59 -10.54 8.75
CA TYR A 83 1.36 -11.77 8.82
C TYR A 83 2.84 -11.50 9.17
N SER A 84 3.43 -10.43 8.64
CA SER A 84 4.81 -10.06 8.95
C SER A 84 5.00 -9.78 10.44
N TYR A 85 4.08 -9.07 11.06
CA TYR A 85 4.09 -8.86 12.51
C TYR A 85 3.92 -10.18 13.27
N TYR A 86 2.92 -10.99 12.90
CA TYR A 86 2.64 -12.28 13.57
C TYR A 86 3.86 -13.21 13.54
N SER A 87 4.50 -13.38 12.40
CA SER A 87 5.59 -14.33 12.20
C SER A 87 6.85 -14.06 13.02
N TYR A 88 6.93 -12.90 13.67
CA TYR A 88 8.04 -12.49 14.54
C TYR A 88 7.58 -12.06 15.93
N ASP A 89 6.48 -12.62 16.42
CA ASP A 89 5.93 -12.39 17.76
C ASP A 89 5.52 -10.95 18.10
N TYR A 90 5.36 -10.08 17.09
CA TYR A 90 4.75 -8.75 17.26
C TYR A 90 3.22 -8.89 17.34
N LEU A 91 2.73 -9.72 18.29
CA LEU A 91 1.34 -10.16 18.34
C LEU A 91 0.33 -8.99 18.50
N LYS A 92 0.70 -7.95 19.25
CA LYS A 92 -0.16 -6.76 19.42
C LYS A 92 -0.34 -5.99 18.11
N ASP A 93 0.75 -5.84 17.36
CA ASP A 93 0.74 -5.14 16.07
C ASP A 93 0.00 -5.98 15.03
N ALA A 94 0.19 -7.31 15.03
CA ALA A 94 -0.55 -8.24 14.19
C ALA A 94 -2.07 -8.14 14.44
N ILE A 95 -2.50 -8.16 15.70
CA ILE A 95 -3.91 -8.02 16.06
C ILE A 95 -4.47 -6.66 15.59
N ALA A 96 -3.73 -5.57 15.82
CA ALA A 96 -4.17 -4.24 15.41
C ALA A 96 -4.37 -4.16 13.89
N GLU A 97 -3.44 -4.75 13.13
CA GLU A 97 -3.48 -4.77 11.66
C GLU A 97 -4.62 -5.66 11.14
N LEU A 98 -4.84 -6.83 11.76
CA LEU A 98 -5.95 -7.73 11.42
C LEU A 98 -7.32 -7.13 11.76
N ASP A 99 -7.44 -6.42 12.89
CA ASP A 99 -8.66 -5.69 13.25
C ASP A 99 -8.93 -4.53 12.26
N ARG A 100 -7.88 -3.84 11.78
CA ARG A 100 -7.98 -2.86 10.70
C ARG A 100 -8.44 -3.53 9.41
N PHE A 101 -7.84 -4.66 9.06
CA PHE A 101 -8.20 -5.44 7.87
C PHE A 101 -9.68 -5.79 7.83
N LEU A 102 -10.23 -6.31 8.91
CA LEU A 102 -11.65 -6.67 8.98
C LEU A 102 -12.60 -5.47 8.78
N LYS A 103 -12.17 -4.27 9.15
CA LYS A 103 -12.95 -3.03 8.93
C LYS A 103 -12.93 -2.58 7.49
N ILE A 104 -11.76 -2.70 6.81
CA ILE A 104 -11.57 -2.21 5.44
C ILE A 104 -12.06 -3.23 4.41
N TYR A 105 -11.82 -4.53 4.67
CA TYR A 105 -12.09 -5.62 3.73
C TYR A 105 -13.10 -6.65 4.28
N PRO A 106 -14.31 -6.24 4.73
CA PRO A 106 -15.26 -7.15 5.41
C PRO A 106 -15.84 -8.24 4.50
N LYS A 107 -15.59 -8.17 3.19
CA LYS A 107 -16.04 -9.15 2.19
C LYS A 107 -14.89 -9.89 1.51
N TYR A 108 -13.70 -9.86 2.12
CA TYR A 108 -12.58 -10.59 1.56
C TYR A 108 -12.83 -12.09 1.59
N LYS A 109 -12.47 -12.77 0.49
CA LYS A 109 -12.82 -14.20 0.29
C LYS A 109 -12.18 -15.17 1.28
N ASN A 110 -11.06 -14.81 1.89
CA ASN A 110 -10.29 -15.64 2.83
C ASN A 110 -10.35 -15.04 4.25
N LEU A 111 -11.53 -14.64 4.72
CA LEU A 111 -11.70 -14.13 6.09
C LEU A 111 -11.47 -15.21 7.15
N ASP A 112 -11.67 -16.48 6.83
CA ASP A 112 -11.32 -17.63 7.64
C ASP A 112 -9.85 -17.58 8.09
N TYR A 113 -8.93 -17.32 7.16
CA TYR A 113 -7.52 -17.17 7.49
C TYR A 113 -7.24 -15.94 8.38
N VAL A 114 -7.94 -14.82 8.16
CA VAL A 114 -7.83 -13.63 9.01
C VAL A 114 -8.29 -13.92 10.43
N TYR A 115 -9.42 -14.63 10.58
CA TYR A 115 -9.92 -15.04 11.88
C TYR A 115 -8.98 -16.07 12.56
N TYR A 116 -8.40 -16.98 11.79
CA TYR A 116 -7.39 -17.91 12.30
C TYR A 116 -6.18 -17.14 12.87
N LEU A 117 -5.62 -16.19 12.10
CA LEU A 117 -4.49 -15.38 12.56
C LEU A 117 -4.82 -14.55 13.82
N LEU A 118 -6.02 -13.99 13.90
CA LEU A 118 -6.47 -13.31 15.12
C LEU A 118 -6.56 -14.27 16.29
N GLY A 119 -7.17 -15.44 16.07
CA GLY A 119 -7.32 -16.47 17.11
C GLY A 119 -5.97 -16.91 17.67
N ILE A 120 -5.01 -17.24 16.78
CA ILE A 120 -3.69 -17.68 17.20
C ILE A 120 -2.88 -16.56 17.84
N SER A 121 -2.98 -15.31 17.34
CA SER A 121 -2.30 -14.17 17.95
C SER A 121 -2.79 -13.87 19.37
N PHE A 122 -4.09 -14.01 19.63
CA PHE A 122 -4.61 -13.90 21.00
C PHE A 122 -4.21 -15.08 21.87
N TYR A 123 -4.17 -16.28 21.31
CA TYR A 123 -3.78 -17.49 22.03
C TYR A 123 -2.32 -17.43 22.48
N GLU A 124 -1.40 -17.01 21.60
CA GLU A 124 0.03 -16.91 21.89
C GLU A 124 0.37 -15.78 22.86
N GLN A 125 -0.52 -14.80 23.04
CA GLN A 125 -0.37 -13.78 24.09
C GLN A 125 -0.66 -14.31 25.51
N ILE A 126 -1.19 -15.51 25.66
CA ILE A 126 -1.55 -16.06 26.97
C ILE A 126 -0.27 -16.47 27.70
N VAL A 127 0.11 -15.69 28.72
CA VAL A 127 1.25 -16.00 29.60
C VAL A 127 0.78 -16.67 30.89
N ASP A 128 -0.37 -16.27 31.43
CA ASP A 128 -0.96 -16.79 32.67
C ASP A 128 -2.47 -17.00 32.47
N GLU A 129 -2.90 -18.23 32.39
CA GLU A 129 -4.31 -18.62 32.17
C GLU A 129 -5.30 -18.00 33.17
N LYS A 130 -4.83 -17.68 34.38
CA LYS A 130 -5.68 -17.08 35.41
C LYS A 130 -5.85 -15.57 35.28
N LYS A 131 -4.90 -14.91 34.58
CA LYS A 131 -4.88 -13.46 34.42
C LYS A 131 -5.31 -13.01 33.03
N ASP A 132 -5.07 -13.85 32.03
CA ASP A 132 -5.27 -13.49 30.62
C ASP A 132 -6.62 -13.95 30.06
N LEU A 133 -7.66 -13.95 30.91
CA LEU A 133 -9.00 -14.40 30.56
C LEU A 133 -9.55 -13.74 29.27
N GLN A 134 -9.24 -12.45 29.06
CA GLN A 134 -9.70 -11.76 27.85
C GLN A 134 -9.06 -12.29 26.58
N SER A 135 -7.77 -12.61 26.60
CA SER A 135 -7.08 -13.24 25.47
C SER A 135 -7.64 -14.63 25.16
N ILE A 136 -7.93 -15.42 26.20
CA ILE A 136 -8.56 -16.75 26.05
C ILE A 136 -9.94 -16.62 25.38
N ILE A 137 -10.79 -15.72 25.86
CA ILE A 137 -12.11 -15.47 25.29
C ILE A 137 -12.03 -15.03 23.84
N LYS A 138 -11.11 -14.10 23.54
CA LYS A 138 -10.90 -13.60 22.18
C LYS A 138 -10.39 -14.68 21.24
N ALA A 139 -9.38 -15.45 21.63
CA ALA A 139 -8.88 -16.58 20.87
C ALA A 139 -10.01 -17.55 20.49
N LYS A 140 -10.82 -17.97 21.49
CA LYS A 140 -11.97 -18.83 21.26
C LYS A 140 -12.96 -18.21 20.28
N GLN A 141 -13.36 -16.94 20.47
CA GLN A 141 -14.32 -16.24 19.60
C GLN A 141 -13.87 -16.18 18.15
N TYR A 142 -12.58 -16.01 17.89
CA TYR A 142 -12.04 -15.97 16.54
C TYR A 142 -11.91 -17.36 15.92
N PHE A 143 -11.48 -18.37 16.67
CA PHE A 143 -11.46 -19.75 16.17
C PHE A 143 -12.86 -20.32 15.85
N GLU A 144 -13.91 -19.84 16.52
CA GLU A 144 -15.29 -20.23 16.20
C GLU A 144 -15.81 -19.62 14.88
N LYS A 145 -15.06 -18.69 14.26
CA LYS A 145 -15.41 -18.08 12.97
C LYS A 145 -14.66 -18.69 11.77
N VAL A 146 -13.68 -19.53 12.02
CA VAL A 146 -12.93 -20.28 11.01
C VAL A 146 -13.74 -21.46 10.52
#